data_cf21a7a7b0ba322f15d3288457ac34ec
#
_entry.id   cf21a7a7b0ba322f15d3288457ac34ec
#
_cell.length_a   1.000
_cell.length_b   1.000
_cell.length_c   1.000
_cell.angle_alpha   90.00
_cell.angle_beta   90.00
_cell.angle_gamma   90.00
#
_symmetry.space_group_name_H-M   'P 1'
#
loop_
_entity.id
_entity.type
_entity.pdbx_description
1 polymer ?
#
loop_
_entity_poly.entity_id
_entity_poly.type
_entity_poly.pdbx_seq_one_letter_code
_entity_poly.pdbx_strand_id
1 'polypeptide(L)'
;MPWKECKRMDERLRFIARLLEGEKMAPLCREFGISRVTGYKIFKRYKDCGLDGLNDRSRRPYRQASKLPFQVERSILRIKQEYPSWGAPKIRDKLLREFSMLKPPAVSTVHAVLDRHGLVTRRKRRRYKAEGTPLNAAREPNGLWCADYKGEFLLGNRQYCYPLTISDYRSRYLLACEGGTSTKADFAFSVFESVFKEFGLPDAIRTDNGTPFASSHAMFGLSKLSVWWLRLGIRLERIRPGCPQQNGRHERMHLTLKQETTKPAAFNFLQQQERFDRFIDVYNNERPHQALAGACPGDLYTPSARIYEPPGDPEYPFHDRTVRVTRCGRICIGKRKINLSQVFAGQILGLREVEDQLWLVSFLNYDLGFLDSQEDRVEPATNPFAPADV
;
A
#
# COMPACT_ATOMS: atom_id res chain seq x y z
N MET A 1 -54.31 31.00 -11.16
CA MET A 1 -54.83 29.67 -10.72
C MET A 1 -53.65 28.72 -10.62
N PRO A 2 -53.34 28.14 -9.47
CA PRO A 2 -52.24 27.17 -9.40
C PRO A 2 -52.65 25.93 -10.19
N TRP A 3 -51.76 25.43 -11.02
CA TRP A 3 -51.94 24.23 -11.81
C TRP A 3 -52.11 23.04 -10.83
N LYS A 4 -53.22 22.31 -10.91
CA LYS A 4 -53.38 21.05 -10.19
C LYS A 4 -52.54 20.00 -10.91
N GLU A 5 -51.39 19.57 -10.33
CA GLU A 5 -50.71 18.38 -10.77
C GLU A 5 -51.62 17.16 -10.53
N CYS A 6 -52.30 16.70 -11.55
CA CYS A 6 -53.05 15.45 -11.51
C CYS A 6 -52.02 14.31 -11.58
N LYS A 7 -51.86 13.59 -10.47
CA LYS A 7 -51.10 12.34 -10.46
C LYS A 7 -51.82 11.28 -11.32
N ARG A 8 -51.07 10.54 -12.15
CA ARG A 8 -51.62 9.48 -13.02
C ARG A 8 -52.54 8.50 -12.27
N MET A 9 -52.28 8.28 -10.99
CA MET A 9 -53.09 7.44 -10.12
C MET A 9 -54.46 8.05 -9.86
N ASP A 10 -54.55 9.36 -9.68
CA ASP A 10 -55.80 10.09 -9.39
C ASP A 10 -56.72 10.06 -10.61
N GLU A 11 -56.17 10.17 -11.82
CA GLU A 11 -56.93 10.03 -13.06
C GLU A 11 -57.51 8.63 -13.27
N ARG A 12 -56.70 7.59 -12.96
CA ARG A 12 -57.16 6.18 -13.04
C ARG A 12 -58.23 5.91 -12.01
N LEU A 13 -58.09 6.46 -10.82
CA LEU A 13 -59.12 6.37 -9.76
C LEU A 13 -60.43 7.01 -10.20
N ARG A 14 -60.42 8.24 -10.73
CA ARG A 14 -61.60 8.93 -11.25
C ARG A 14 -62.24 8.17 -12.41
N PHE A 15 -61.43 7.64 -13.32
CA PHE A 15 -61.92 6.79 -14.41
C PHE A 15 -62.66 5.54 -13.89
N ILE A 16 -62.13 4.86 -12.90
CA ILE A 16 -62.78 3.67 -12.30
C ILE A 16 -64.03 4.02 -11.53
N ALA A 17 -64.01 5.12 -10.73
CA ALA A 17 -65.14 5.56 -9.96
C ALA A 17 -66.35 5.82 -10.87
N ARG A 18 -66.19 6.55 -11.94
CA ARG A 18 -67.25 6.86 -12.89
C ARG A 18 -67.75 5.63 -13.68
N LEU A 19 -66.86 4.65 -13.93
CA LEU A 19 -67.32 3.36 -14.47
C LEU A 19 -68.15 2.56 -13.50
N LEU A 20 -67.86 2.63 -12.21
CA LEU A 20 -68.64 1.95 -11.15
C LEU A 20 -69.98 2.64 -10.90
N GLU A 21 -70.08 3.95 -11.15
CA GLU A 21 -71.29 4.75 -11.14
C GLU A 21 -72.21 4.47 -12.36
N GLY A 22 -71.79 3.59 -13.28
CA GLY A 22 -72.62 3.14 -14.40
C GLY A 22 -72.36 3.86 -15.73
N GLU A 23 -71.37 4.71 -15.81
CA GLU A 23 -71.04 5.36 -17.09
C GLU A 23 -70.50 4.37 -18.14
N LYS A 24 -70.83 4.61 -19.40
CA LYS A 24 -70.42 3.71 -20.49
C LYS A 24 -68.93 3.89 -20.83
N MET A 25 -68.19 2.77 -20.99
CA MET A 25 -66.78 2.72 -21.28
C MET A 25 -66.36 3.61 -22.48
N ALA A 26 -67.10 3.63 -23.57
CA ALA A 26 -66.70 4.32 -24.79
C ALA A 26 -66.69 5.83 -24.69
N PRO A 27 -67.71 6.52 -24.13
CA PRO A 27 -67.69 7.93 -23.86
C PRO A 27 -66.57 8.34 -22.90
N LEU A 28 -66.46 7.58 -21.80
CA LEU A 28 -65.47 7.85 -20.74
C LEU A 28 -64.03 7.75 -21.27
N CYS A 29 -63.75 6.75 -22.09
CA CYS A 29 -62.40 6.65 -22.72
C CYS A 29 -62.08 7.82 -23.62
N ARG A 30 -63.11 8.39 -24.32
CA ARG A 30 -62.90 9.59 -25.15
C ARG A 30 -62.58 10.81 -24.29
N GLU A 31 -63.29 11.00 -23.19
CA GLU A 31 -63.07 12.10 -22.27
C GLU A 31 -61.69 12.07 -21.62
N PHE A 32 -61.22 10.84 -21.18
CA PHE A 32 -59.92 10.68 -20.59
C PHE A 32 -58.78 10.53 -21.61
N GLY A 33 -59.03 10.66 -22.91
CA GLY A 33 -58.03 10.60 -23.98
C GLY A 33 -57.33 9.22 -24.07
N ILE A 34 -57.98 8.13 -23.68
CA ILE A 34 -57.42 6.77 -23.73
C ILE A 34 -58.17 5.88 -24.71
N SER A 35 -57.48 4.86 -25.23
CA SER A 35 -58.13 3.84 -26.05
C SER A 35 -59.04 2.95 -25.21
N ARG A 36 -60.14 2.42 -25.84
CA ARG A 36 -61.05 1.47 -25.19
C ARG A 36 -60.27 0.24 -24.66
N VAL A 37 -59.25 -0.21 -25.38
CA VAL A 37 -58.41 -1.33 -24.95
C VAL A 37 -57.67 -0.98 -23.64
N THR A 38 -57.17 0.24 -23.50
CA THR A 38 -56.51 0.76 -22.29
C THR A 38 -57.51 0.83 -21.15
N GLY A 39 -58.75 1.35 -21.38
CA GLY A 39 -59.80 1.43 -20.39
C GLY A 39 -60.17 0.06 -19.86
N TYR A 40 -60.43 -0.90 -20.75
CA TYR A 40 -60.70 -2.30 -20.31
C TYR A 40 -59.54 -2.95 -19.55
N LYS A 41 -58.31 -2.67 -19.93
CA LYS A 41 -57.13 -3.15 -19.18
C LYS A 41 -57.05 -2.60 -17.76
N ILE A 42 -57.31 -1.29 -17.60
CA ILE A 42 -57.34 -0.62 -16.29
C ILE A 42 -58.45 -1.21 -15.43
N PHE A 43 -59.67 -1.36 -15.99
CA PHE A 43 -60.82 -1.89 -15.30
C PHE A 43 -60.65 -3.35 -14.89
N LYS A 44 -60.07 -4.20 -15.76
CA LYS A 44 -59.74 -5.60 -15.43
C LYS A 44 -58.75 -5.68 -14.28
N ARG A 45 -57.68 -4.85 -14.32
CA ARG A 45 -56.67 -4.80 -13.27
C ARG A 45 -57.26 -4.39 -11.91
N TYR A 46 -58.21 -3.46 -11.94
CA TYR A 46 -58.93 -3.05 -10.76
C TYR A 46 -59.80 -4.20 -10.21
N LYS A 47 -60.48 -4.94 -11.07
CA LYS A 47 -61.27 -6.12 -10.67
C LYS A 47 -60.42 -7.25 -10.06
N ASP A 48 -59.19 -7.46 -10.63
CA ASP A 48 -58.31 -8.54 -10.23
C ASP A 48 -57.53 -8.21 -8.93
N CYS A 49 -57.13 -6.96 -8.73
CA CYS A 49 -56.20 -6.56 -7.68
C CYS A 49 -56.64 -5.31 -6.87
N GLY A 50 -57.89 -4.84 -7.02
CA GLY A 50 -58.34 -3.63 -6.35
C GLY A 50 -57.56 -2.39 -6.71
N LEU A 51 -57.40 -1.48 -5.77
CA LEU A 51 -56.64 -0.21 -5.94
C LEU A 51 -55.16 -0.44 -6.33
N ASP A 52 -54.54 -1.50 -5.84
CA ASP A 52 -53.17 -1.83 -6.17
C ASP A 52 -52.96 -2.14 -7.66
N GLY A 53 -54.00 -2.62 -8.34
CA GLY A 53 -54.02 -2.86 -9.77
C GLY A 53 -53.89 -1.60 -10.62
N LEU A 54 -54.14 -0.42 -10.05
CA LEU A 54 -54.03 0.88 -10.72
C LEU A 54 -52.61 1.43 -10.74
N ASN A 55 -51.70 0.89 -9.91
CA ASN A 55 -50.30 1.25 -9.91
C ASN A 55 -49.59 0.88 -11.22
N ASP A 56 -48.57 1.65 -11.59
CA ASP A 56 -47.75 1.28 -12.71
C ASP A 56 -46.98 -0.02 -12.46
N ARG A 57 -47.14 -1.00 -13.32
CA ARG A 57 -46.35 -2.23 -13.26
C ARG A 57 -44.95 -1.98 -13.78
N SER A 58 -43.96 -2.62 -13.15
CA SER A 58 -42.59 -2.60 -13.66
C SER A 58 -42.58 -3.09 -15.10
N ARG A 59 -41.98 -2.29 -15.99
CA ARG A 59 -41.76 -2.66 -17.41
C ARG A 59 -40.53 -3.55 -17.61
N ARG A 60 -39.87 -3.94 -16.52
CA ARG A 60 -38.69 -4.82 -16.58
C ARG A 60 -39.13 -6.21 -17.03
N PRO A 61 -38.44 -6.81 -18.03
CA PRO A 61 -38.72 -8.16 -18.44
C PRO A 61 -38.50 -9.15 -17.29
N TYR A 62 -39.37 -10.15 -17.13
CA TYR A 62 -39.24 -11.21 -16.12
C TYR A 62 -37.96 -12.03 -16.32
N ARG A 63 -37.51 -12.20 -17.56
CA ARG A 63 -36.23 -12.84 -17.91
C ARG A 63 -35.34 -11.81 -18.57
N GLN A 64 -34.22 -11.48 -17.96
CA GLN A 64 -33.16 -10.67 -18.55
C GLN A 64 -32.07 -11.63 -19.03
N ALA A 65 -31.83 -11.67 -20.33
CA ALA A 65 -30.75 -12.48 -20.91
C ALA A 65 -29.35 -12.09 -20.38
N SER A 66 -29.23 -10.84 -19.85
CA SER A 66 -27.99 -10.32 -19.25
C SER A 66 -27.91 -10.54 -17.74
N LYS A 67 -28.85 -11.27 -17.10
CA LYS A 67 -28.79 -11.54 -15.67
C LYS A 67 -27.59 -12.44 -15.36
N LEU A 68 -26.76 -11.99 -14.41
CA LEU A 68 -25.61 -12.75 -13.98
C LEU A 68 -26.06 -14.14 -13.45
N PRO A 69 -25.36 -15.25 -13.84
CA PRO A 69 -25.66 -16.57 -13.28
C PRO A 69 -25.57 -16.57 -11.76
N PHE A 70 -26.48 -17.27 -11.10
CA PHE A 70 -26.55 -17.33 -9.64
C PHE A 70 -25.24 -17.78 -8.99
N GLN A 71 -24.52 -18.71 -9.61
CA GLN A 71 -23.23 -19.19 -9.12
C GLN A 71 -22.17 -18.09 -9.09
N VAL A 72 -22.13 -17.22 -10.09
CA VAL A 72 -21.19 -16.09 -10.17
C VAL A 72 -21.55 -15.03 -9.12
N GLU A 73 -22.86 -14.74 -8.94
CA GLU A 73 -23.31 -13.82 -7.87
C GLU A 73 -22.94 -14.36 -6.49
N ARG A 74 -23.13 -15.64 -6.23
CA ARG A 74 -22.72 -16.31 -4.99
C ARG A 74 -21.21 -16.23 -4.76
N SER A 75 -20.40 -16.41 -5.80
CA SER A 75 -18.93 -16.28 -5.72
C SER A 75 -18.50 -14.85 -5.39
N ILE A 76 -19.14 -13.83 -5.98
CA ILE A 76 -18.91 -12.42 -5.65
C ILE A 76 -19.16 -12.16 -4.16
N LEU A 77 -20.26 -12.66 -3.64
CA LEU A 77 -20.63 -12.47 -2.23
C LEU A 77 -19.68 -13.24 -1.30
N ARG A 78 -19.28 -14.45 -1.64
CA ARG A 78 -18.29 -15.23 -0.89
C ARG A 78 -16.95 -14.49 -0.80
N ILE A 79 -16.40 -14.03 -1.92
CA ILE A 79 -15.15 -13.27 -1.94
C ILE A 79 -15.29 -11.97 -1.12
N LYS A 80 -16.44 -11.31 -1.18
CA LYS A 80 -16.69 -10.11 -0.37
C LYS A 80 -16.75 -10.39 1.14
N GLN A 81 -17.27 -11.52 1.55
CA GLN A 81 -17.29 -11.97 2.96
C GLN A 81 -15.88 -12.33 3.44
N GLU A 82 -15.11 -13.01 2.60
CA GLU A 82 -13.73 -13.39 2.89
C GLU A 82 -12.78 -12.18 2.94
N TYR A 83 -12.97 -11.20 2.04
CA TYR A 83 -12.18 -9.97 1.94
C TYR A 83 -13.07 -8.72 2.07
N PRO A 84 -13.52 -8.35 3.27
CA PRO A 84 -14.50 -7.26 3.47
C PRO A 84 -14.01 -5.88 2.97
N SER A 85 -12.69 -5.66 2.96
CA SER A 85 -12.06 -4.41 2.51
C SER A 85 -12.03 -4.24 0.98
N TRP A 86 -12.28 -5.34 0.21
CA TRP A 86 -12.12 -5.31 -1.25
C TRP A 86 -13.34 -4.71 -1.95
N GLY A 87 -13.05 -3.87 -2.95
CA GLY A 87 -14.06 -3.30 -3.86
C GLY A 87 -14.24 -4.13 -5.12
N ALA A 88 -15.24 -3.77 -5.92
CA ALA A 88 -15.63 -4.48 -7.14
C ALA A 88 -14.48 -4.81 -8.12
N PRO A 89 -13.49 -3.92 -8.37
CA PRO A 89 -12.36 -4.27 -9.25
C PRO A 89 -11.58 -5.48 -8.75
N LYS A 90 -11.18 -5.51 -7.47
CA LYS A 90 -10.39 -6.61 -6.89
C LYS A 90 -11.16 -7.94 -6.86
N ILE A 91 -12.45 -7.87 -6.52
CA ILE A 91 -13.33 -9.06 -6.53
C ILE A 91 -13.43 -9.62 -7.95
N ARG A 92 -13.55 -8.76 -8.97
CA ARG A 92 -13.55 -9.19 -10.36
C ARG A 92 -12.23 -9.87 -10.76
N ASP A 93 -11.10 -9.25 -10.38
CA ASP A 93 -9.79 -9.77 -10.73
C ASP A 93 -9.52 -11.12 -10.01
N LYS A 94 -9.98 -11.28 -8.77
CA LYS A 94 -9.94 -12.56 -8.03
C LYS A 94 -10.82 -13.62 -8.72
N LEU A 95 -12.02 -13.26 -9.15
CA LEU A 95 -12.89 -14.18 -9.91
C LEU A 95 -12.23 -14.67 -11.20
N LEU A 96 -11.51 -13.81 -11.90
CA LEU A 96 -10.74 -14.18 -13.09
C LEU A 96 -9.66 -15.23 -12.77
N ARG A 97 -8.99 -15.10 -11.65
CA ARG A 97 -7.95 -16.04 -11.20
C ARG A 97 -8.53 -17.38 -10.78
N GLU A 98 -9.68 -17.38 -10.09
CA GLU A 98 -10.35 -18.61 -9.64
C GLU A 98 -11.05 -19.37 -10.78
N PHE A 99 -11.57 -18.64 -11.77
CA PHE A 99 -12.39 -19.20 -12.85
C PHE A 99 -11.89 -18.73 -14.23
N SER A 100 -10.73 -19.21 -14.62
CA SER A 100 -10.05 -18.83 -15.88
C SER A 100 -10.88 -19.09 -17.14
N MET A 101 -11.83 -20.01 -17.10
CA MET A 101 -12.71 -20.40 -18.24
C MET A 101 -13.97 -19.54 -18.38
N LEU A 102 -14.28 -18.68 -17.39
CA LEU A 102 -15.49 -17.86 -17.40
C LEU A 102 -15.20 -16.46 -17.97
N LYS A 103 -16.09 -15.97 -18.85
CA LYS A 103 -16.08 -14.55 -19.22
C LYS A 103 -16.43 -13.73 -17.96
N PRO A 104 -15.49 -12.94 -17.42
CA PRO A 104 -15.73 -12.23 -16.18
C PRO A 104 -16.81 -11.16 -16.36
N PRO A 105 -17.63 -10.91 -15.33
CA PRO A 105 -18.56 -9.80 -15.36
C PRO A 105 -17.81 -8.46 -15.39
N ALA A 106 -18.44 -7.44 -15.95
CA ALA A 106 -17.88 -6.07 -15.88
C ALA A 106 -17.80 -5.59 -14.42
N VAL A 107 -16.84 -4.70 -14.13
CA VAL A 107 -16.69 -4.11 -12.77
C VAL A 107 -17.98 -3.47 -12.27
N SER A 108 -18.74 -2.81 -13.18
CA SER A 108 -20.04 -2.22 -12.88
C SER A 108 -21.08 -3.25 -12.47
N THR A 109 -21.05 -4.44 -13.08
CA THR A 109 -21.96 -5.55 -12.74
C THR A 109 -21.62 -6.10 -11.35
N VAL A 110 -20.33 -6.31 -11.05
CA VAL A 110 -19.89 -6.71 -9.69
C VAL A 110 -20.31 -5.67 -8.66
N HIS A 111 -20.09 -4.36 -8.97
CA HIS A 111 -20.51 -3.28 -8.09
C HIS A 111 -22.03 -3.29 -7.85
N ALA A 112 -22.84 -3.49 -8.88
CA ALA A 112 -24.29 -3.55 -8.78
C ALA A 112 -24.77 -4.72 -7.91
N VAL A 113 -24.08 -5.87 -7.97
CA VAL A 113 -24.35 -7.00 -7.05
C VAL A 113 -24.07 -6.60 -5.62
N LEU A 114 -22.88 -6.04 -5.33
CA LEU A 114 -22.51 -5.60 -4.00
C LEU A 114 -23.44 -4.50 -3.44
N ASP A 115 -23.85 -3.55 -4.27
CA ASP A 115 -24.76 -2.46 -3.88
C ASP A 115 -26.15 -2.99 -3.51
N ARG A 116 -26.66 -3.93 -4.31
CA ARG A 116 -27.96 -4.59 -4.06
C ARG A 116 -28.00 -5.33 -2.73
N HIS A 117 -26.86 -5.89 -2.30
CA HIS A 117 -26.71 -6.57 -1.02
C HIS A 117 -26.25 -5.64 0.13
N GLY A 118 -26.21 -4.30 -0.09
CA GLY A 118 -25.81 -3.34 0.94
C GLY A 118 -24.32 -3.38 1.33
N LEU A 119 -23.48 -4.04 0.52
CA LEU A 119 -22.06 -4.28 0.80
C LEU A 119 -21.11 -3.18 0.27
N VAL A 120 -21.67 -2.07 -0.23
CA VAL A 120 -20.92 -0.92 -0.75
C VAL A 120 -20.86 0.19 0.28
N THR A 121 -19.65 0.56 0.70
CA THR A 121 -19.44 1.73 1.55
C THR A 121 -19.20 2.96 0.67
N ARG A 122 -20.14 3.89 0.64
CA ARG A 122 -20.02 5.16 -0.10
C ARG A 122 -19.10 6.12 0.67
N ARG A 123 -17.87 6.31 0.21
CA ARG A 123 -16.92 7.29 0.77
C ARG A 123 -16.91 8.54 -0.12
N LYS A 124 -16.90 9.75 0.46
CA LYS A 124 -16.62 10.97 -0.29
C LYS A 124 -15.21 10.88 -0.89
N ARG A 125 -15.10 10.93 -2.22
CA ARG A 125 -13.79 10.94 -2.90
C ARG A 125 -13.13 12.29 -2.66
N ARG A 126 -11.94 12.29 -2.06
CA ARG A 126 -11.05 13.46 -2.09
C ARG A 126 -10.50 13.58 -3.52
N ARG A 127 -10.70 14.73 -4.15
CA ARG A 127 -10.23 15.02 -5.53
C ARG A 127 -8.75 15.43 -5.58
N TYR A 128 -8.05 15.45 -4.47
CA TYR A 128 -6.66 15.89 -4.40
C TYR A 128 -5.75 14.75 -4.86
N LYS A 129 -4.99 14.98 -5.95
CA LYS A 129 -3.84 14.18 -6.35
C LYS A 129 -2.61 14.93 -5.87
N ALA A 130 -1.85 14.34 -4.95
CA ALA A 130 -0.51 14.83 -4.66
C ALA A 130 0.35 14.58 -5.91
N GLU A 131 0.99 15.61 -6.44
CA GLU A 131 2.04 15.47 -7.45
C GLU A 131 3.25 14.89 -6.73
N GLY A 132 3.61 13.65 -7.06
CA GLY A 132 4.79 13.00 -6.50
C GLY A 132 6.04 13.50 -7.21
N THR A 133 7.04 13.93 -6.46
CA THR A 133 8.39 14.13 -7.01
C THR A 133 9.00 12.76 -7.33
N PRO A 134 9.42 12.50 -8.57
CA PRO A 134 10.01 11.22 -8.93
C PRO A 134 11.38 11.06 -8.25
N LEU A 135 11.53 9.98 -7.50
CA LEU A 135 12.83 9.40 -7.14
C LEU A 135 13.11 8.25 -8.09
N ASN A 136 14.32 7.66 -7.99
CA ASN A 136 14.68 6.51 -8.80
C ASN A 136 13.61 5.43 -8.77
N ALA A 137 13.13 5.02 -9.94
CA ALA A 137 12.18 3.95 -10.11
C ALA A 137 12.92 2.69 -10.56
N ALA A 138 13.03 1.71 -9.67
CA ALA A 138 13.57 0.41 -10.05
C ALA A 138 12.68 -0.22 -11.14
N ARG A 139 13.32 -0.79 -12.16
CA ARG A 139 12.63 -1.46 -13.28
C ARG A 139 12.39 -2.94 -13.00
N GLU A 140 13.27 -3.55 -12.22
CA GLU A 140 13.26 -4.97 -11.87
C GLU A 140 13.03 -5.18 -10.38
N PRO A 141 12.52 -6.35 -9.94
CA PRO A 141 12.51 -6.74 -8.54
C PRO A 141 13.92 -6.67 -7.92
N ASN A 142 13.97 -6.36 -6.64
CA ASN A 142 15.20 -6.17 -5.85
C ASN A 142 16.10 -5.01 -6.28
N GLY A 143 15.79 -4.26 -7.32
CA GLY A 143 16.53 -3.04 -7.66
C GLY A 143 16.36 -1.95 -6.59
N LEU A 144 15.25 -1.94 -5.86
CA LEU A 144 14.98 -1.01 -4.76
C LEU A 144 13.98 -1.62 -3.78
N TRP A 145 14.35 -1.70 -2.52
CA TRP A 145 13.43 -1.98 -1.43
C TRP A 145 13.04 -0.70 -0.68
N CYS A 146 11.82 -0.65 -0.18
CA CYS A 146 11.35 0.42 0.69
C CYS A 146 11.16 -0.13 2.09
N ALA A 147 11.68 0.56 3.09
CA ALA A 147 11.53 0.18 4.49
C ALA A 147 11.09 1.36 5.33
N ASP A 148 10.15 1.10 6.25
CA ASP A 148 9.59 2.13 7.11
C ASP A 148 8.90 1.50 8.33
N TYR A 149 8.84 2.24 9.44
CA TYR A 149 7.99 1.92 10.57
C TYR A 149 6.58 2.45 10.35
N LYS A 150 5.59 1.58 10.48
CA LYS A 150 4.17 1.94 10.30
C LYS A 150 3.69 3.02 11.28
N GLY A 151 4.45 3.32 12.30
CA GLY A 151 4.01 4.06 13.48
C GLY A 151 3.34 3.14 14.50
N GLU A 152 3.41 3.55 15.76
CA GLU A 152 2.93 2.75 16.87
C GLU A 152 1.41 2.63 16.95
N PHE A 153 0.96 1.55 17.55
CA PHE A 153 -0.41 1.35 18.01
C PHE A 153 -0.43 0.47 19.27
N LEU A 154 -1.50 0.61 20.03
CA LEU A 154 -1.66 -0.08 21.30
C LEU A 154 -2.32 -1.45 21.08
N LEU A 155 -1.71 -2.51 21.60
CA LEU A 155 -2.29 -3.86 21.71
C LEU A 155 -3.33 -3.94 22.83
N GLY A 156 -4.13 -5.00 22.85
CA GLY A 156 -5.15 -5.20 23.89
C GLY A 156 -4.57 -5.31 25.31
N ASN A 157 -3.35 -5.79 25.46
CA ASN A 157 -2.61 -5.84 26.73
C ASN A 157 -1.88 -4.52 27.09
N ARG A 158 -2.20 -3.42 26.40
CA ARG A 158 -1.63 -2.08 26.60
C ARG A 158 -0.12 -1.93 26.28
N GLN A 159 0.45 -2.86 25.54
CA GLN A 159 1.80 -2.70 25.00
C GLN A 159 1.76 -2.00 23.64
N TYR A 160 2.73 -1.11 23.38
CA TYR A 160 2.89 -0.48 22.07
C TYR A 160 3.57 -1.46 21.10
N CYS A 161 3.05 -1.56 19.89
CA CYS A 161 3.63 -2.30 18.79
C CYS A 161 4.11 -1.34 17.71
N TYR A 162 5.37 -1.52 17.29
CA TYR A 162 6.06 -0.73 16.26
C TYR A 162 6.36 -1.64 15.06
N PRO A 163 5.46 -1.79 14.08
CA PRO A 163 5.69 -2.66 12.94
C PRO A 163 6.75 -2.08 12.01
N LEU A 164 7.83 -2.84 11.81
CA LEU A 164 8.80 -2.61 10.74
C LEU A 164 8.32 -3.34 9.49
N THR A 165 8.23 -2.64 8.38
CA THR A 165 7.81 -3.19 7.10
C THR A 165 8.89 -3.01 6.05
N ILE A 166 9.11 -4.03 5.23
CA ILE A 166 10.06 -4.01 4.12
C ILE A 166 9.32 -4.51 2.87
N SER A 167 9.37 -3.77 1.78
CA SER A 167 8.69 -4.16 0.54
C SER A 167 9.55 -3.88 -0.69
N ASP A 168 9.44 -4.72 -1.71
CA ASP A 168 10.02 -4.46 -3.01
C ASP A 168 9.26 -3.34 -3.75
N TYR A 169 9.99 -2.37 -4.28
CA TYR A 169 9.40 -1.22 -4.96
C TYR A 169 8.71 -1.59 -6.27
N ARG A 170 9.27 -2.50 -7.05
CA ARG A 170 8.79 -2.85 -8.40
C ARG A 170 7.57 -3.75 -8.35
N SER A 171 7.69 -4.89 -7.71
CA SER A 171 6.64 -5.90 -7.58
C SER A 171 5.60 -5.55 -6.52
N ARG A 172 5.94 -4.65 -5.57
CA ARG A 172 5.16 -4.35 -4.35
C ARG A 172 5.07 -5.53 -3.38
N TYR A 173 5.92 -6.54 -3.56
CA TYR A 173 5.99 -7.68 -2.68
C TYR A 173 6.37 -7.22 -1.28
N LEU A 174 5.60 -7.61 -0.29
CA LEU A 174 5.87 -7.32 1.13
C LEU A 174 6.77 -8.42 1.68
N LEU A 175 8.05 -8.08 1.87
CA LEU A 175 9.10 -8.99 2.32
C LEU A 175 8.99 -9.26 3.82
N ALA A 176 8.63 -8.24 4.61
CA ALA A 176 8.48 -8.36 6.04
C ALA A 176 7.44 -7.38 6.59
N CYS A 177 6.78 -7.79 7.66
CA CYS A 177 5.99 -6.95 8.55
C CYS A 177 6.14 -7.48 9.97
N GLU A 178 7.16 -6.99 10.68
CA GLU A 178 7.54 -7.49 12.01
C GLU A 178 7.16 -6.51 13.12
N GLY A 179 6.43 -7.01 14.10
CA GLY A 179 6.00 -6.25 15.25
C GLY A 179 7.11 -6.11 16.31
N GLY A 180 7.69 -4.91 16.44
CA GLY A 180 8.70 -4.62 17.48
C GLY A 180 8.10 -3.95 18.71
N THR A 181 8.81 -4.06 19.83
CA THR A 181 8.49 -3.33 21.08
C THR A 181 9.05 -1.91 21.08
N SER A 182 9.93 -1.59 20.13
CA SER A 182 10.57 -0.29 19.97
C SER A 182 11.15 -0.15 18.56
N THR A 183 11.54 1.07 18.19
CA THR A 183 12.25 1.37 16.93
C THR A 183 13.77 1.30 17.08
N LYS A 184 14.30 0.54 18.06
CA LYS A 184 15.74 0.40 18.28
C LYS A 184 16.44 -0.32 17.14
N ALA A 185 17.71 0.03 16.93
CA ALA A 185 18.52 -0.51 15.84
C ALA A 185 18.67 -2.04 15.89
N ASP A 186 18.84 -2.63 17.06
CA ASP A 186 19.06 -4.09 17.20
C ASP A 186 17.90 -4.91 16.64
N PHE A 187 16.65 -4.46 16.88
CA PHE A 187 15.48 -5.10 16.29
C PHE A 187 15.48 -4.98 14.77
N ALA A 188 15.78 -3.77 14.24
CA ALA A 188 15.86 -3.59 12.80
C ALA A 188 16.96 -4.45 12.16
N PHE A 189 18.14 -4.57 12.82
CA PHE A 189 19.20 -5.45 12.34
C PHE A 189 18.73 -6.89 12.20
N SER A 190 18.08 -7.45 13.23
CA SER A 190 17.60 -8.83 13.20
C SER A 190 16.58 -9.08 12.10
N VAL A 191 15.64 -8.14 11.89
CA VAL A 191 14.63 -8.23 10.82
C VAL A 191 15.29 -8.18 9.45
N PHE A 192 16.18 -7.21 9.20
CA PHE A 192 16.88 -7.11 7.91
C PHE A 192 17.76 -8.31 7.64
N GLU A 193 18.46 -8.84 8.65
CA GLU A 193 19.30 -10.02 8.49
C GLU A 193 18.46 -11.24 8.08
N SER A 194 17.31 -11.45 8.71
CA SER A 194 16.38 -12.52 8.35
C SER A 194 15.88 -12.38 6.92
N VAL A 195 15.47 -11.17 6.55
CA VAL A 195 15.00 -10.86 5.19
C VAL A 195 16.11 -11.05 4.15
N PHE A 196 17.33 -10.63 4.44
CA PHE A 196 18.47 -10.83 3.53
C PHE A 196 18.84 -12.31 3.35
N LYS A 197 18.74 -13.12 4.42
CA LYS A 197 18.95 -14.57 4.34
C LYS A 197 17.91 -15.28 3.49
N GLU A 198 16.67 -14.82 3.56
CA GLU A 198 15.54 -15.44 2.86
C GLU A 198 15.44 -14.98 1.40
N PHE A 199 15.57 -13.68 1.14
CA PHE A 199 15.27 -13.08 -0.17
C PHE A 199 16.51 -12.59 -0.92
N GLY A 200 17.71 -12.64 -0.33
CA GLY A 200 18.94 -12.07 -0.85
C GLY A 200 19.00 -10.55 -0.69
N LEU A 201 19.97 -9.91 -1.33
CA LEU A 201 20.29 -8.50 -1.15
C LEU A 201 19.70 -7.64 -2.27
N PRO A 202 19.07 -6.46 -1.96
CA PRO A 202 18.66 -5.49 -2.97
C PRO A 202 19.86 -4.65 -3.46
N ASP A 203 19.66 -3.92 -4.57
CA ASP A 203 20.65 -2.94 -5.03
C ASP A 203 20.62 -1.65 -4.21
N ALA A 204 19.44 -1.27 -3.73
CA ALA A 204 19.24 -0.07 -2.93
C ALA A 204 18.11 -0.25 -1.91
N ILE A 205 18.19 0.49 -0.81
CA ILE A 205 17.13 0.59 0.19
C ILE A 205 16.73 2.06 0.35
N ARG A 206 15.42 2.33 0.19
CA ARG A 206 14.80 3.63 0.44
C ARG A 206 14.18 3.66 1.81
N THR A 207 14.55 4.68 2.60
CA THR A 207 14.01 4.90 3.94
C THR A 207 13.66 6.37 4.14
N ASP A 208 12.95 6.64 5.24
CA ASP A 208 12.88 7.97 5.81
C ASP A 208 14.21 8.38 6.48
N ASN A 209 14.24 9.59 7.05
CA ASN A 209 15.38 10.12 7.77
C ASN A 209 15.29 9.89 9.30
N GLY A 210 14.37 9.04 9.72
CA GLY A 210 14.18 8.70 11.13
C GLY A 210 15.12 7.60 11.64
N THR A 211 15.20 7.49 12.96
CA THR A 211 15.88 6.34 13.60
C THR A 211 15.06 5.07 13.38
N PRO A 212 15.69 3.92 13.10
CA PRO A 212 17.14 3.62 13.15
C PRO A 212 17.86 3.79 11.80
N PHE A 213 17.19 4.28 10.77
CA PHE A 213 17.73 4.33 9.40
C PHE A 213 18.74 5.45 9.22
N ALA A 214 18.54 6.56 9.92
CA ALA A 214 19.43 7.72 9.90
C ALA A 214 19.67 8.29 11.31
N SER A 215 20.70 9.12 11.46
CA SER A 215 21.06 9.81 12.69
C SER A 215 21.46 11.23 12.37
N SER A 216 20.69 12.21 12.83
CA SER A 216 20.94 13.63 12.57
C SER A 216 22.27 14.15 13.14
N HIS A 217 22.83 13.49 14.14
CA HIS A 217 24.06 13.89 14.81
C HIS A 217 25.31 13.15 14.30
N ALA A 218 25.15 12.18 13.41
CA ALA A 218 26.26 11.39 12.89
C ALA A 218 26.75 11.96 11.55
N MET A 219 28.02 11.66 11.24
CA MET A 219 28.63 12.04 9.96
C MET A 219 27.74 11.59 8.79
N PHE A 220 27.43 12.51 7.88
CA PHE A 220 26.54 12.34 6.73
C PHE A 220 25.13 11.83 7.08
N GLY A 221 24.72 11.98 8.32
CA GLY A 221 23.44 11.46 8.79
C GLY A 221 23.34 9.92 8.80
N LEU A 222 24.46 9.20 8.70
CA LEU A 222 24.49 7.75 8.68
C LEU A 222 24.08 7.17 10.04
N SER A 223 23.53 5.96 10.05
CA SER A 223 23.30 5.13 11.21
C SER A 223 24.18 3.88 11.13
N LYS A 224 24.31 3.14 12.23
CA LYS A 224 25.00 1.83 12.20
C LYS A 224 24.35 0.88 11.18
N LEU A 225 23.03 0.93 11.06
CA LEU A 225 22.27 0.10 10.12
C LEU A 225 22.63 0.48 8.67
N SER A 226 22.67 1.77 8.35
CA SER A 226 23.05 2.23 7.01
C SER A 226 24.51 1.94 6.67
N VAL A 227 25.43 2.04 7.64
CA VAL A 227 26.82 1.62 7.46
C VAL A 227 26.93 0.12 7.15
N TRP A 228 26.16 -0.71 7.83
CA TRP A 228 26.08 -2.16 7.53
C TRP A 228 25.56 -2.44 6.13
N TRP A 229 24.51 -1.73 5.66
CA TRP A 229 24.01 -1.86 4.29
C TRP A 229 25.07 -1.49 3.25
N LEU A 230 25.81 -0.40 3.48
CA LEU A 230 26.94 -0.02 2.59
C LEU A 230 27.99 -1.12 2.50
N ARG A 231 28.30 -1.79 3.60
CA ARG A 231 29.23 -2.94 3.62
C ARG A 231 28.73 -4.14 2.82
N LEU A 232 27.41 -4.31 2.71
CA LEU A 232 26.78 -5.31 1.86
C LEU A 232 26.65 -4.87 0.40
N GLY A 233 27.19 -3.70 0.05
CA GLY A 233 27.10 -3.15 -1.31
C GLY A 233 25.69 -2.68 -1.66
N ILE A 234 24.88 -2.33 -0.66
CA ILE A 234 23.53 -1.81 -0.85
C ILE A 234 23.58 -0.28 -0.83
N ARG A 235 23.05 0.37 -1.88
CA ARG A 235 22.98 1.84 -1.96
C ARG A 235 21.90 2.40 -1.07
N LEU A 236 22.19 3.53 -0.43
CA LEU A 236 21.23 4.26 0.39
C LEU A 236 20.44 5.24 -0.47
N GLU A 237 19.14 5.21 -0.34
CA GLU A 237 18.25 6.21 -0.94
C GLU A 237 17.36 6.82 0.15
N ARG A 238 17.50 8.12 0.37
CA ARG A 238 16.75 8.82 1.41
C ARG A 238 15.70 9.72 0.77
N ILE A 239 14.49 9.71 1.35
CA ILE A 239 13.48 10.69 0.95
C ILE A 239 13.89 12.09 1.45
N ARG A 240 13.49 13.11 0.72
CA ARG A 240 13.71 14.49 1.16
C ARG A 240 12.89 14.77 2.42
N PRO A 241 13.45 15.49 3.40
CA PRO A 241 12.69 15.97 4.55
C PRO A 241 11.42 16.71 4.10
N GLY A 242 10.28 16.39 4.70
CA GLY A 242 8.99 16.98 4.34
C GLY A 242 8.33 16.46 3.05
N CYS A 243 8.92 15.47 2.37
CA CYS A 243 8.41 14.89 1.12
C CYS A 243 7.97 13.41 1.29
N PRO A 244 7.00 13.09 2.16
CA PRO A 244 6.56 11.70 2.39
C PRO A 244 6.01 11.04 1.11
N GLN A 245 5.45 11.82 0.16
CA GLN A 245 4.95 11.33 -1.13
C GLN A 245 6.01 10.57 -1.94
N GLN A 246 7.30 10.78 -1.70
CA GLN A 246 8.38 10.03 -2.33
C GLN A 246 8.37 8.54 -1.93
N ASN A 247 7.75 8.19 -0.80
CA ASN A 247 7.48 6.81 -0.38
C ASN A 247 5.99 6.42 -0.46
N GLY A 248 5.19 7.14 -1.26
CA GLY A 248 3.73 7.00 -1.32
C GLY A 248 3.21 5.59 -1.67
N ARG A 249 4.02 4.73 -2.33
CA ARG A 249 3.67 3.32 -2.56
C ARG A 249 3.66 2.54 -1.25
N HIS A 250 4.66 2.75 -0.43
CA HIS A 250 4.81 2.13 0.88
C HIS A 250 3.75 2.64 1.87
N GLU A 251 3.49 3.95 1.88
CA GLU A 251 2.41 4.54 2.67
C GLU A 251 1.03 3.97 2.30
N ARG A 252 0.79 3.70 1.01
CA ARG A 252 -0.44 3.07 0.56
C ARG A 252 -0.59 1.65 1.09
N MET A 253 0.49 0.88 1.16
CA MET A 253 0.51 -0.44 1.79
C MET A 253 0.22 -0.30 3.29
N HIS A 254 0.86 0.63 3.99
CA HIS A 254 0.61 0.94 5.40
C HIS A 254 -0.86 1.25 5.71
N LEU A 255 -1.54 2.00 4.84
CA LEU A 255 -2.97 2.27 5.01
C LEU A 255 -3.79 0.97 4.95
N THR A 256 -3.43 0.06 4.07
CA THR A 256 -4.09 -1.25 3.94
C THR A 256 -3.81 -2.11 5.17
N LEU A 257 -2.55 -2.22 5.57
CA LEU A 257 -2.10 -2.93 6.77
C LEU A 257 -2.88 -2.45 8.00
N LYS A 258 -2.94 -1.13 8.23
CA LYS A 258 -3.70 -0.53 9.33
C LYS A 258 -5.17 -0.93 9.33
N GLN A 259 -5.82 -0.94 8.17
CA GLN A 259 -7.23 -1.27 8.06
C GLN A 259 -7.53 -2.74 8.33
N GLU A 260 -6.62 -3.64 7.95
CA GLU A 260 -6.85 -5.08 7.95
C GLU A 260 -6.28 -5.77 9.20
N THR A 261 -5.25 -5.21 9.85
CA THR A 261 -4.58 -5.89 10.97
C THR A 261 -4.68 -5.19 12.32
N THR A 262 -4.87 -3.85 12.34
CA THR A 262 -4.85 -3.09 13.60
C THR A 262 -6.22 -2.55 14.04
N LYS A 263 -7.29 -2.90 13.33
CA LYS A 263 -8.66 -2.45 13.65
C LYS A 263 -9.65 -3.62 13.65
N PRO A 264 -9.83 -4.27 14.80
CA PRO A 264 -9.17 -4.08 16.10
C PRO A 264 -7.75 -4.66 16.12
N ALA A 265 -6.86 -4.11 16.98
CA ALA A 265 -5.57 -4.71 17.27
C ALA A 265 -5.74 -6.05 17.99
N ALA A 266 -4.73 -6.93 17.93
CA ALA A 266 -4.71 -8.16 18.69
C ALA A 266 -4.43 -7.91 20.17
N PHE A 267 -4.64 -8.93 21.02
CA PHE A 267 -4.44 -8.79 22.44
C PHE A 267 -2.94 -8.69 22.81
N ASN A 268 -2.08 -9.51 22.20
CA ASN A 268 -0.65 -9.57 22.47
C ASN A 268 0.19 -9.60 21.19
N PHE A 269 1.52 -9.54 21.33
CA PHE A 269 2.45 -9.54 20.21
C PHE A 269 2.36 -10.81 19.34
N LEU A 270 2.24 -11.99 19.93
CA LEU A 270 2.19 -13.25 19.18
C LEU A 270 0.98 -13.27 18.25
N GLN A 271 -0.19 -12.94 18.78
CA GLN A 271 -1.42 -12.86 17.98
C GLN A 271 -1.38 -11.75 16.94
N GLN A 272 -0.68 -10.64 17.24
CA GLN A 272 -0.53 -9.56 16.28
C GLN A 272 0.42 -9.96 15.15
N GLN A 273 1.50 -10.68 15.45
CA GLN A 273 2.41 -11.20 14.41
C GLN A 273 1.69 -12.20 13.52
N GLU A 274 0.93 -13.14 14.07
CA GLU A 274 0.10 -14.05 13.27
C GLU A 274 -0.83 -13.31 12.29
N ARG A 275 -1.39 -12.15 12.70
CA ARG A 275 -2.18 -11.32 11.80
C ARG A 275 -1.34 -10.64 10.71
N PHE A 276 -0.11 -10.25 11.03
CA PHE A 276 0.82 -9.70 10.05
C PHE A 276 1.25 -10.76 9.05
N ASP A 277 1.57 -11.98 9.50
CA ASP A 277 1.97 -13.08 8.63
C ASP A 277 0.85 -13.46 7.66
N ARG A 278 -0.38 -13.56 8.17
CA ARG A 278 -1.56 -13.77 7.33
C ARG A 278 -1.80 -12.62 6.36
N PHE A 279 -1.56 -11.38 6.80
CA PHE A 279 -1.67 -10.23 5.93
C PHE A 279 -0.64 -10.26 4.81
N ILE A 280 0.63 -10.62 5.09
CA ILE A 280 1.70 -10.77 4.11
C ILE A 280 1.28 -11.78 3.04
N ASP A 281 0.80 -12.96 3.45
CA ASP A 281 0.37 -14.00 2.52
C ASP A 281 -0.78 -13.51 1.62
N VAL A 282 -1.85 -12.99 2.20
CA VAL A 282 -2.99 -12.45 1.44
C VAL A 282 -2.57 -11.28 0.54
N TYR A 283 -1.71 -10.38 1.04
CA TYR A 283 -1.26 -9.21 0.29
C TYR A 283 -0.44 -9.61 -0.92
N ASN A 284 0.46 -10.57 -0.77
CA ASN A 284 1.37 -11.01 -1.81
C ASN A 284 0.71 -11.95 -2.82
N ASN A 285 -0.10 -12.91 -2.36
CA ASN A 285 -0.53 -14.04 -3.19
C ASN A 285 -2.00 -13.95 -3.62
N GLU A 286 -2.84 -13.25 -2.85
CA GLU A 286 -4.28 -13.23 -3.06
C GLU A 286 -4.82 -11.90 -3.56
N ARG A 287 -4.17 -10.79 -3.16
CA ARG A 287 -4.68 -9.44 -3.41
C ARG A 287 -4.31 -8.90 -4.78
N PRO A 288 -5.27 -8.72 -5.71
CA PRO A 288 -4.99 -8.09 -7.00
C PRO A 288 -4.66 -6.61 -6.84
N HIS A 289 -3.63 -6.13 -7.55
CA HIS A 289 -3.21 -4.75 -7.53
C HIS A 289 -3.50 -4.07 -8.87
N GLN A 290 -4.32 -3.01 -8.84
CA GLN A 290 -4.64 -2.24 -10.05
C GLN A 290 -3.39 -1.69 -10.75
N ALA A 291 -2.38 -1.29 -9.98
CA ALA A 291 -1.13 -0.78 -10.53
C ALA A 291 -0.20 -1.88 -11.09
N LEU A 292 -0.54 -3.15 -10.90
CA LEU A 292 0.08 -4.32 -11.49
C LEU A 292 -0.86 -4.98 -12.52
N ALA A 293 -1.76 -4.20 -13.10
CA ALA A 293 -2.76 -4.67 -14.07
C ALA A 293 -3.62 -5.85 -13.56
N GLY A 294 -3.86 -5.93 -12.24
CA GLY A 294 -4.65 -6.99 -11.59
C GLY A 294 -3.83 -8.20 -11.14
N ALA A 295 -2.52 -8.23 -11.40
CA ALA A 295 -1.63 -9.24 -10.85
C ALA A 295 -1.43 -9.07 -9.34
N CYS A 296 -1.08 -10.16 -8.65
CA CYS A 296 -0.62 -10.12 -7.28
C CYS A 296 0.89 -9.83 -7.21
N PRO A 297 1.41 -9.24 -6.14
CA PRO A 297 2.85 -9.03 -5.96
C PRO A 297 3.68 -10.29 -6.14
N GLY A 298 3.22 -11.44 -5.61
CA GLY A 298 3.89 -12.73 -5.72
C GLY A 298 4.00 -13.27 -7.15
N ASP A 299 3.13 -12.83 -8.07
CA ASP A 299 3.23 -13.21 -9.49
C ASP A 299 4.44 -12.55 -10.20
N LEU A 300 4.98 -11.47 -9.62
CA LEU A 300 6.01 -10.63 -10.25
C LEU A 300 7.33 -10.62 -9.47
N TYR A 301 7.33 -11.08 -8.22
CA TYR A 301 8.51 -11.07 -7.38
C TYR A 301 9.31 -12.36 -7.56
N THR A 302 10.62 -12.19 -7.62
CA THR A 302 11.60 -13.29 -7.55
C THR A 302 12.70 -12.90 -6.56
N PRO A 303 13.20 -13.81 -5.72
CA PRO A 303 14.33 -13.53 -4.82
C PRO A 303 15.55 -12.99 -5.56
N SER A 304 16.39 -12.23 -4.88
CA SER A 304 17.60 -11.67 -5.44
C SER A 304 18.64 -12.77 -5.70
N ALA A 305 19.38 -12.65 -6.81
CA ALA A 305 20.54 -13.49 -7.07
C ALA A 305 21.75 -13.14 -6.18
N ARG A 306 21.75 -11.97 -5.52
CA ARG A 306 22.78 -11.53 -4.59
C ARG A 306 22.55 -12.19 -3.24
N ILE A 307 23.25 -13.28 -2.96
CA ILE A 307 23.11 -14.02 -1.70
C ILE A 307 23.69 -13.19 -0.55
N TYR A 308 23.04 -13.25 0.61
CA TYR A 308 23.55 -12.62 1.82
C TYR A 308 24.71 -13.43 2.40
N GLU A 309 25.84 -12.77 2.55
CA GLU A 309 26.97 -13.23 3.31
C GLU A 309 27.40 -12.13 4.30
N PRO A 310 27.77 -12.50 5.55
CA PRO A 310 28.32 -11.52 6.48
C PRO A 310 29.54 -10.80 5.83
N PRO A 311 29.58 -9.47 5.84
CA PRO A 311 30.63 -8.77 5.14
C PRO A 311 31.98 -8.97 5.82
N GLY A 312 33.00 -9.44 5.07
CA GLY A 312 34.39 -9.51 5.48
C GLY A 312 35.02 -8.13 5.72
N ASP A 313 36.21 -8.04 6.27
CA ASP A 313 36.88 -6.74 6.40
C ASP A 313 37.18 -6.14 5.01
N PRO A 314 36.92 -4.84 4.79
CA PRO A 314 37.15 -4.21 3.50
C PRO A 314 38.65 -4.05 3.20
N GLU A 315 39.01 -4.25 1.96
CA GLU A 315 40.37 -4.02 1.46
C GLU A 315 40.53 -2.61 0.88
N TYR A 316 41.71 -2.03 1.05
CA TYR A 316 42.05 -0.68 0.59
C TYR A 316 43.35 -0.67 -0.22
N PRO A 317 43.37 -1.25 -1.44
CA PRO A 317 44.60 -1.45 -2.20
C PRO A 317 45.27 -0.15 -2.66
N PHE A 318 44.51 0.96 -2.69
CA PHE A 318 45.02 2.28 -3.14
C PHE A 318 45.19 3.27 -1.97
N HIS A 319 45.27 2.76 -0.74
CA HIS A 319 45.49 3.57 0.45
C HIS A 319 46.83 3.18 1.13
N ASP A 320 47.51 4.16 1.70
CA ASP A 320 48.78 3.96 2.34
C ASP A 320 48.67 3.22 3.67
N ARG A 321 47.55 3.37 4.37
CA ARG A 321 47.29 2.78 5.67
C ARG A 321 45.83 2.44 5.86
N THR A 322 45.57 1.50 6.75
CA THR A 322 44.23 1.21 7.25
C THR A 322 44.17 1.45 8.76
N VAL A 323 43.03 1.88 9.24
CA VAL A 323 42.81 2.12 10.65
C VAL A 323 41.44 1.59 11.08
N ARG A 324 41.39 0.90 12.23
CA ARG A 324 40.10 0.44 12.79
C ARG A 324 39.53 1.52 13.73
N VAL A 325 38.29 1.86 13.53
CA VAL A 325 37.58 2.82 14.39
C VAL A 325 37.27 2.18 15.74
N THR A 326 37.64 2.86 16.81
CA THR A 326 37.36 2.41 18.19
C THR A 326 35.86 2.38 18.49
N ARG A 327 35.49 1.68 19.58
CA ARG A 327 34.08 1.64 20.05
C ARG A 327 33.49 3.04 20.33
N CYS A 328 34.34 4.02 20.68
CA CYS A 328 33.93 5.41 20.90
C CYS A 328 33.85 6.23 19.60
N GLY A 329 34.05 5.64 18.42
CA GLY A 329 34.01 6.35 17.15
C GLY A 329 35.25 7.19 16.84
N ARG A 330 36.43 6.77 17.37
CA ARG A 330 37.72 7.46 17.17
C ARG A 330 38.66 6.63 16.31
N ILE A 331 39.47 7.28 15.53
CA ILE A 331 40.64 6.71 14.87
C ILE A 331 41.91 7.05 15.67
N CYS A 332 42.87 6.12 15.70
CA CYS A 332 44.13 6.27 16.40
C CYS A 332 45.27 6.25 15.39
N ILE A 333 46.05 7.32 15.31
CA ILE A 333 47.22 7.43 14.48
C ILE A 333 48.41 7.77 15.39
N GLY A 334 49.31 6.79 15.57
CA GLY A 334 50.34 6.92 16.59
C GLY A 334 49.80 7.11 17.99
N LYS A 335 50.15 8.20 18.66
CA LYS A 335 49.64 8.56 19.99
C LYS A 335 48.37 9.43 19.96
N ARG A 336 47.91 9.84 18.80
CA ARG A 336 46.77 10.76 18.62
C ARG A 336 45.45 10.01 18.54
N LYS A 337 44.39 10.58 19.13
CA LYS A 337 43.03 10.04 19.14
C LYS A 337 42.09 11.05 18.51
N ILE A 338 41.66 10.81 17.29
CA ILE A 338 40.89 11.72 16.46
C ILE A 338 39.44 11.28 16.43
N ASN A 339 38.51 12.18 16.74
CA ASN A 339 37.08 11.90 16.69
C ASN A 339 36.60 11.82 15.24
N LEU A 340 35.89 10.75 14.89
CA LEU A 340 35.23 10.60 13.60
C LEU A 340 33.71 10.53 13.78
N SER A 341 33.19 9.33 14.05
CA SER A 341 31.79 9.12 14.36
C SER A 341 31.57 7.71 14.90
N GLN A 342 30.71 7.60 15.91
CA GLN A 342 30.38 6.33 16.54
C GLN A 342 29.66 5.34 15.60
N VAL A 343 29.07 5.80 14.50
CA VAL A 343 28.41 4.94 13.52
C VAL A 343 29.37 4.00 12.79
N PHE A 344 30.66 4.41 12.69
CA PHE A 344 31.74 3.61 12.12
C PHE A 344 32.47 2.75 13.14
N ALA A 345 32.02 2.69 14.41
CA ALA A 345 32.70 1.88 15.43
C ALA A 345 32.92 0.45 14.95
N GLY A 346 34.17 -0.03 15.06
CA GLY A 346 34.59 -1.35 14.60
C GLY A 346 34.90 -1.46 13.10
N GLN A 347 34.58 -0.45 12.29
CA GLN A 347 34.88 -0.44 10.86
C GLN A 347 36.36 -0.17 10.59
N ILE A 348 36.86 -0.70 9.47
CA ILE A 348 38.18 -0.39 8.94
C ILE A 348 38.01 0.71 7.89
N LEU A 349 38.86 1.72 7.97
CA LEU A 349 38.93 2.86 7.05
C LEU A 349 40.27 2.86 6.33
N GLY A 350 40.27 3.34 5.09
CA GLY A 350 41.49 3.63 4.34
C GLY A 350 41.96 5.06 4.60
N LEU A 351 43.28 5.24 4.71
CA LEU A 351 43.92 6.50 4.82
C LEU A 351 44.91 6.64 3.65
N ARG A 352 44.75 7.70 2.88
CA ARG A 352 45.67 8.04 1.75
C ARG A 352 46.25 9.44 1.98
N GLU A 353 47.57 9.57 1.99
CA GLU A 353 48.21 10.84 2.07
C GLU A 353 48.07 11.57 0.74
N VAL A 354 47.47 12.76 0.77
CA VAL A 354 47.23 13.58 -0.43
C VAL A 354 48.20 14.76 -0.51
N GLU A 355 48.61 15.26 0.65
CA GLU A 355 49.63 16.27 0.84
C GLU A 355 50.42 15.99 2.13
N ASP A 356 51.50 16.69 2.37
CA ASP A 356 52.30 16.53 3.58
C ASP A 356 51.42 16.70 4.82
N GLN A 357 51.29 15.63 5.63
CA GLN A 357 50.45 15.54 6.83
C GLN A 357 48.92 15.68 6.62
N LEU A 358 48.41 15.73 5.39
CA LEU A 358 46.99 15.77 5.04
C LEU A 358 46.54 14.39 4.50
N TRP A 359 45.63 13.77 5.20
CA TRP A 359 45.17 12.41 4.89
C TRP A 359 43.72 12.41 4.44
N LEU A 360 43.45 11.82 3.27
CA LEU A 360 42.06 11.47 2.87
C LEU A 360 41.63 10.25 3.64
N VAL A 361 40.52 10.35 4.33
CA VAL A 361 39.87 9.26 5.08
C VAL A 361 38.71 8.70 4.24
N SER A 362 38.78 7.42 3.91
CA SER A 362 37.77 6.77 3.06
C SER A 362 37.13 5.59 3.78
N PHE A 363 35.83 5.39 3.55
CA PHE A 363 35.10 4.20 3.93
C PHE A 363 34.53 3.52 2.70
N LEU A 364 35.00 2.30 2.40
CA LEU A 364 34.73 1.64 1.12
C LEU A 364 35.15 2.59 -0.06
N ASN A 365 34.22 2.91 -0.93
CA ASN A 365 34.42 3.83 -2.07
C ASN A 365 33.96 5.26 -1.78
N TYR A 366 33.74 5.61 -0.51
CA TYR A 366 33.23 6.92 -0.11
C TYR A 366 34.28 7.70 0.67
N ASP A 367 34.58 8.89 0.20
CA ASP A 367 35.47 9.81 0.90
C ASP A 367 34.72 10.47 2.06
N LEU A 368 35.19 10.20 3.28
CA LEU A 368 34.57 10.74 4.49
C LEU A 368 35.04 12.17 4.75
N GLY A 369 36.28 12.50 4.41
CA GLY A 369 36.84 13.82 4.65
C GLY A 369 38.35 13.80 4.70
N PHE A 370 38.89 14.96 5.00
CA PHE A 370 40.31 15.15 5.13
C PHE A 370 40.74 15.28 6.59
N LEU A 371 41.77 14.59 6.95
CA LEU A 371 42.38 14.64 8.26
C LEU A 371 43.67 15.43 8.19
N ASP A 372 43.68 16.62 8.79
CA ASP A 372 44.90 17.37 9.04
C ASP A 372 45.56 16.82 10.32
N SER A 373 46.78 16.35 10.16
CA SER A 373 47.57 15.82 11.28
C SER A 373 47.93 16.89 12.30
N GLN A 374 47.81 18.18 11.99
CA GLN A 374 48.09 19.26 12.94
C GLN A 374 46.88 19.61 13.80
N GLU A 375 45.67 19.51 13.25
CA GLU A 375 44.44 19.91 13.96
C GLU A 375 43.74 18.77 14.71
N ASP A 376 44.19 17.53 14.54
CA ASP A 376 43.55 16.31 15.14
C ASP A 376 42.03 16.22 14.86
N ARG A 377 41.58 16.72 13.72
CA ARG A 377 40.21 16.81 13.28
C ARG A 377 40.04 16.29 11.87
N VAL A 378 38.91 15.63 11.61
CA VAL A 378 38.48 15.27 10.27
C VAL A 378 37.51 16.34 9.77
N GLU A 379 37.86 17.02 8.70
CA GLU A 379 36.99 17.92 7.96
C GLU A 379 36.15 17.09 6.99
N PRO A 380 34.80 17.06 7.15
CA PRO A 380 33.94 16.23 6.29
C PRO A 380 34.02 16.67 4.82
N ALA A 381 34.10 15.71 3.92
CA ALA A 381 33.92 15.92 2.49
C ALA A 381 32.43 16.23 2.17
N THR A 382 32.15 16.53 0.90
CA THR A 382 30.76 16.67 0.42
C THR A 382 29.98 15.39 0.71
N ASN A 383 28.80 15.52 1.31
CA ASN A 383 27.98 14.37 1.70
C ASN A 383 27.54 13.55 0.47
N PRO A 384 28.08 12.33 0.25
CA PRO A 384 27.72 11.51 -0.90
C PRO A 384 26.33 10.87 -0.78
N PHE A 385 25.71 10.94 0.39
CA PHE A 385 24.40 10.38 0.70
C PHE A 385 23.31 11.44 0.84
N ALA A 386 23.62 12.68 0.46
CA ALA A 386 22.60 13.74 0.42
C ALA A 386 21.50 13.37 -0.58
N PRO A 387 20.22 13.72 -0.30
CA PRO A 387 19.18 13.57 -1.30
C PRO A 387 19.56 14.31 -2.57
N ALA A 388 19.47 13.64 -3.73
CA ALA A 388 19.79 14.27 -5.00
C ALA A 388 18.94 15.54 -5.20
N ASP A 389 19.59 16.65 -5.57
CA ASP A 389 18.90 17.85 -6.03
C ASP A 389 18.27 17.54 -7.40
N VAL A 390 16.93 17.61 -7.46
CA VAL A 390 16.16 17.45 -8.71
C VAL A 390 15.69 18.81 -9.16
#